data_0deaf078f991c9585850c992df4d52f2
#
_entry.id   0deaf078f991c9585850c992df4d52f2
#
_cell.length_a   1.000
_cell.length_b   1.000
_cell.length_c   1.000
_cell.angle_alpha   90.00
_cell.angle_beta   90.00
_cell.angle_gamma   90.00
#
_symmetry.space_group_name_H-M   'P 1'
#
loop_
_entity.id
_entity.type
_entity.pdbx_description
1 polymer ?
#
loop_
_entity_poly.entity_id
_entity_poly.type
_entity_poly.pdbx_seq_one_letter_code
_entity_poly.pdbx_strand_id
1 'polypeptide(L)'
;NGFLGVGPDSIQLESLLKKAQKMGKKTGIVVNTTLTEATPGAFYAGVTSRKESYTIAKQFTESGVDVAIGAGLSAFINRPDSVDLTATLIEKGYNVYLDWKSVLKTSSDKFVGILSMGDVHRRNKSSNTTAGAADGAEVCLAAKLAAGSEENADTTRLSEPTVYLEKATAKALEVLSRNNQQGFFLMIESAIIDGYGHNNDSDGMIEEMKEFDCTLKQLVAYVNQHPETLLVVTADHETGGTGVTYNSFEVGNPTPLKLSFSTKGHTGTVVPIFAYGAGAEAFAGIIKNTDLPKKIEELMK
;
A
#
# COMPACT_ATOMS: atom_id res chain seq x y z
N ASN A 1 14.10 -13.62 -7.96
CA ASN A 1 13.77 -15.04 -8.08
C ASN A 1 12.33 -15.30 -8.50
N GLY A 2 11.39 -14.41 -8.28
CA GLY A 2 9.99 -14.51 -8.73
C GLY A 2 9.08 -15.43 -7.88
N PHE A 3 9.59 -16.09 -6.85
CA PHE A 3 8.78 -16.83 -5.88
C PHE A 3 8.02 -15.87 -4.97
N LEU A 4 6.83 -16.26 -4.56
CA LEU A 4 5.96 -15.43 -3.75
C LEU A 4 5.38 -16.28 -2.60
N GLY A 5 5.63 -15.87 -1.36
CA GLY A 5 5.09 -16.53 -0.16
C GLY A 5 5.51 -17.98 0.05
N VAL A 6 6.54 -18.45 -0.65
CA VAL A 6 7.08 -19.82 -0.51
C VAL A 6 8.60 -19.79 -0.29
N GLY A 7 9.10 -20.82 0.38
CA GLY A 7 10.52 -21.07 0.53
C GLY A 7 11.17 -21.66 -0.74
N PRO A 8 12.51 -21.88 -0.72
CA PRO A 8 13.24 -22.51 -1.82
C PRO A 8 12.76 -23.92 -2.16
N ASP A 9 12.13 -24.59 -1.20
CA ASP A 9 11.50 -25.91 -1.30
C ASP A 9 10.06 -25.86 -1.81
N SER A 10 9.58 -24.68 -2.22
CA SER A 10 8.20 -24.40 -2.64
C SER A 10 7.14 -24.60 -1.54
N ILE A 11 7.57 -24.77 -0.29
CA ILE A 11 6.65 -24.83 0.85
C ILE A 11 6.19 -23.41 1.20
N GLN A 12 4.87 -23.25 1.38
CA GLN A 12 4.29 -21.97 1.75
C GLN A 12 4.77 -21.54 3.13
N LEU A 13 5.25 -20.31 3.22
CA LEU A 13 5.66 -19.68 4.46
C LEU A 13 4.47 -19.03 5.16
N GLU A 14 4.48 -19.08 6.48
CA GLU A 14 3.45 -18.41 7.27
C GLU A 14 3.74 -16.90 7.38
N SER A 15 2.89 -16.09 6.77
CA SER A 15 3.02 -14.63 6.78
C SER A 15 2.61 -14.03 8.13
N LEU A 16 3.01 -12.77 8.38
CA LEU A 16 2.55 -11.99 9.54
C LEU A 16 1.03 -11.85 9.57
N LEU A 17 0.38 -11.70 8.43
CA LEU A 17 -1.07 -11.63 8.32
C LEU A 17 -1.72 -12.92 8.84
N LYS A 18 -1.22 -14.09 8.41
CA LYS A 18 -1.71 -15.38 8.89
C LYS A 18 -1.48 -15.57 10.39
N LYS A 19 -0.34 -15.12 10.90
CA LYS A 19 -0.05 -15.13 12.34
C LYS A 19 -1.01 -14.24 13.12
N ALA A 20 -1.28 -13.02 12.63
CA ALA A 20 -2.27 -12.12 13.23
C ALA A 20 -3.67 -12.74 13.27
N GLN A 21 -4.11 -13.40 12.19
CA GLN A 21 -5.38 -14.13 12.14
C GLN A 21 -5.46 -15.24 13.21
N LYS A 22 -4.38 -15.99 13.41
CA LYS A 22 -4.31 -17.03 14.48
C LYS A 22 -4.40 -16.45 15.89
N MET A 23 -4.00 -15.18 16.05
CA MET A 23 -4.13 -14.43 17.32
C MET A 23 -5.52 -13.79 17.47
N GLY A 24 -6.46 -14.03 16.53
CA GLY A 24 -7.80 -13.45 16.55
C GLY A 24 -7.87 -11.99 16.14
N LYS A 25 -6.79 -11.43 15.58
CA LYS A 25 -6.76 -10.05 15.10
C LYS A 25 -7.47 -9.92 13.74
N LYS A 26 -8.17 -8.80 13.52
CA LYS A 26 -8.64 -8.45 12.18
C LYS A 26 -7.46 -8.17 11.26
N THR A 27 -7.63 -8.40 9.96
CA THR A 27 -6.53 -8.24 8.99
C THR A 27 -6.95 -7.39 7.80
N GLY A 28 -6.01 -6.55 7.33
CA GLY A 28 -6.22 -5.68 6.19
C GLY A 28 -5.05 -5.60 5.24
N ILE A 29 -5.36 -5.32 3.97
CA ILE A 29 -4.42 -5.06 2.89
C ILE A 29 -4.89 -3.83 2.12
N VAL A 30 -4.04 -2.82 2.00
CA VAL A 30 -4.29 -1.61 1.21
C VAL A 30 -3.10 -1.37 0.30
N VAL A 31 -3.36 -1.31 -1.00
CA VAL A 31 -2.31 -1.10 -2.01
C VAL A 31 -2.79 -0.18 -3.12
N ASN A 32 -1.90 0.60 -3.69
CA ASN A 32 -2.20 1.43 -4.87
C ASN A 32 -1.85 0.74 -6.20
N THR A 33 -1.76 -0.58 -6.18
CA THR A 33 -1.57 -1.46 -7.33
C THR A 33 -2.57 -2.62 -7.29
N THR A 34 -2.31 -3.71 -8.04
CA THR A 34 -3.21 -4.86 -8.02
C THR A 34 -3.07 -5.65 -6.72
N LEU A 35 -4.19 -6.17 -6.21
CA LEU A 35 -4.18 -7.06 -5.03
C LEU A 35 -3.34 -8.32 -5.26
N THR A 36 -3.07 -8.70 -6.51
CA THR A 36 -2.30 -9.87 -6.90
C THR A 36 -0.82 -9.60 -7.15
N GLU A 37 -0.35 -8.35 -6.90
CA GLU A 37 1.08 -8.04 -6.95
C GLU A 37 1.86 -8.79 -5.87
N ALA A 38 3.20 -8.76 -6.00
CA ALA A 38 4.10 -9.60 -5.19
C ALA A 38 3.95 -9.32 -3.70
N THR A 39 3.98 -8.06 -3.27
CA THR A 39 3.92 -7.70 -1.86
C THR A 39 2.59 -8.10 -1.23
N PRO A 40 1.41 -7.60 -1.70
CA PRO A 40 0.15 -8.03 -1.10
C PRO A 40 -0.05 -9.53 -1.21
N GLY A 41 0.27 -10.13 -2.36
CA GLY A 41 0.14 -11.57 -2.58
C GLY A 41 0.93 -12.41 -1.59
N ALA A 42 2.15 -12.01 -1.23
CA ALA A 42 3.00 -12.74 -0.27
C ALA A 42 2.39 -12.82 1.14
N PHE A 43 1.48 -11.92 1.51
CA PHE A 43 0.81 -11.96 2.80
C PHE A 43 -0.30 -13.01 2.89
N TYR A 44 -0.85 -13.49 1.76
CA TYR A 44 -1.97 -14.44 1.76
C TYR A 44 -1.80 -15.64 0.84
N ALA A 45 -0.93 -15.58 -0.15
CA ALA A 45 -0.75 -16.61 -1.16
C ALA A 45 0.65 -17.22 -1.14
N GLY A 46 0.79 -18.37 -1.79
CA GLY A 46 2.07 -19.04 -2.04
C GLY A 46 2.10 -19.62 -3.45
N VAL A 47 3.00 -19.09 -4.29
CA VAL A 47 3.20 -19.55 -5.69
C VAL A 47 4.69 -19.53 -6.06
N THR A 48 5.07 -20.39 -6.99
CA THR A 48 6.45 -20.47 -7.50
C THR A 48 6.76 -19.40 -8.56
N SER A 49 5.74 -18.68 -9.02
CA SER A 49 5.90 -17.54 -9.92
C SER A 49 4.93 -16.40 -9.57
N ARG A 50 5.45 -15.21 -9.30
CA ARG A 50 4.63 -14.01 -9.10
C ARG A 50 3.75 -13.64 -10.29
N LYS A 51 4.00 -14.24 -11.47
CA LYS A 51 3.20 -14.03 -12.68
C LYS A 51 1.88 -14.83 -12.68
N GLU A 52 1.68 -15.70 -11.70
CA GLU A 52 0.47 -16.53 -11.57
C GLU A 52 -0.69 -15.74 -10.96
N SER A 53 -1.02 -14.56 -11.52
CA SER A 53 -2.04 -13.66 -10.97
C SER A 53 -3.40 -14.34 -10.77
N TYR A 54 -3.80 -15.26 -11.62
CA TYR A 54 -5.04 -16.02 -11.48
C TYR A 54 -5.01 -16.98 -10.29
N THR A 55 -3.87 -17.64 -10.04
CA THR A 55 -3.68 -18.51 -8.87
C THR A 55 -3.68 -17.69 -7.59
N ILE A 56 -2.97 -16.53 -7.60
CA ILE A 56 -2.91 -15.60 -6.48
C ILE A 56 -4.31 -15.08 -6.14
N ALA A 57 -5.08 -14.63 -7.16
CA ALA A 57 -6.46 -14.16 -6.96
C ALA A 57 -7.37 -15.28 -6.40
N LYS A 58 -7.22 -16.52 -6.85
CA LYS A 58 -7.95 -17.65 -6.28
C LYS A 58 -7.59 -17.88 -4.81
N GLN A 59 -6.31 -17.85 -4.46
CA GLN A 59 -5.87 -18.00 -3.06
C GLN A 59 -6.34 -16.83 -2.17
N PHE A 60 -6.55 -15.64 -2.75
CA PHE A 60 -7.15 -14.52 -2.02
C PHE A 60 -8.54 -14.87 -1.49
N THR A 61 -9.37 -15.58 -2.24
CA THR A 61 -10.72 -15.98 -1.78
C THR A 61 -10.71 -16.91 -0.58
N GLU A 62 -9.56 -17.54 -0.29
CA GLU A 62 -9.34 -18.42 0.88
C GLU A 62 -8.53 -17.73 1.99
N SER A 63 -8.13 -16.48 1.77
CA SER A 63 -7.18 -15.77 2.65
C SER A 63 -7.75 -15.47 4.03
N GLY A 64 -9.05 -15.23 4.13
CA GLY A 64 -9.70 -14.76 5.35
C GLY A 64 -9.38 -13.31 5.73
N VAL A 65 -8.79 -12.52 4.82
CA VAL A 65 -8.53 -11.07 5.03
C VAL A 65 -9.85 -10.33 5.21
N ASP A 66 -9.98 -9.52 6.24
CA ASP A 66 -11.25 -8.83 6.54
C ASP A 66 -11.48 -7.64 5.61
N VAL A 67 -10.44 -6.85 5.36
CA VAL A 67 -10.51 -5.66 4.50
C VAL A 67 -9.40 -5.69 3.46
N ALA A 68 -9.73 -5.60 2.18
CA ALA A 68 -8.75 -5.38 1.13
C ALA A 68 -9.20 -4.25 0.19
N ILE A 69 -8.29 -3.33 -0.12
CA ILE A 69 -8.53 -2.24 -1.08
C ILE A 69 -7.34 -2.17 -2.03
N GLY A 70 -7.62 -2.29 -3.32
CA GLY A 70 -6.60 -2.29 -4.37
C GLY A 70 -7.24 -2.33 -5.76
N ALA A 71 -6.50 -2.85 -6.72
CA ALA A 71 -6.90 -2.98 -8.12
C ALA A 71 -6.77 -4.43 -8.63
N GLY A 72 -6.86 -4.62 -9.95
CA GLY A 72 -6.58 -5.89 -10.60
C GLY A 72 -7.81 -6.78 -10.80
N LEU A 73 -9.00 -6.18 -10.98
CA LEU A 73 -10.26 -6.89 -11.18
C LEU A 73 -10.17 -7.96 -12.28
N SER A 74 -9.33 -7.74 -13.31
CA SER A 74 -9.16 -8.71 -14.41
C SER A 74 -8.72 -10.10 -13.94
N ALA A 75 -7.91 -10.19 -12.89
CA ALA A 75 -7.47 -11.48 -12.33
C ALA A 75 -8.60 -12.22 -11.60
N PHE A 76 -9.67 -11.52 -11.24
CA PHE A 76 -10.84 -12.08 -10.54
C PHE A 76 -11.96 -12.48 -11.49
N ILE A 77 -12.17 -11.79 -12.62
CA ILE A 77 -13.31 -12.03 -13.52
C ILE A 77 -12.93 -12.43 -14.95
N ASN A 78 -11.80 -11.95 -15.48
CA ASN A 78 -11.35 -12.26 -16.85
C ASN A 78 -10.36 -13.45 -16.83
N ARG A 79 -10.83 -14.56 -16.33
CA ARG A 79 -10.01 -15.73 -16.06
C ARG A 79 -10.11 -16.80 -17.17
N PRO A 80 -9.02 -17.54 -17.48
CA PRO A 80 -9.08 -18.63 -18.46
C PRO A 80 -10.04 -19.76 -18.08
N ASP A 81 -10.27 -19.95 -16.76
CA ASP A 81 -11.20 -20.95 -16.23
C ASP A 81 -12.66 -20.49 -16.20
N SER A 82 -12.94 -19.28 -16.66
CA SER A 82 -14.27 -18.64 -16.68
C SER A 82 -14.95 -18.54 -15.31
N VAL A 83 -14.18 -18.67 -14.22
CA VAL A 83 -14.70 -18.53 -12.85
C VAL A 83 -14.74 -17.05 -12.47
N ASP A 84 -15.88 -16.60 -11.94
CA ASP A 84 -16.01 -15.28 -11.32
C ASP A 84 -15.67 -15.37 -9.83
N LEU A 85 -14.46 -14.92 -9.47
CA LEU A 85 -14.03 -14.92 -8.07
C LEU A 85 -14.71 -13.83 -7.24
N THR A 86 -15.31 -12.81 -7.84
CA THR A 86 -16.11 -11.83 -7.09
C THR A 86 -17.38 -12.46 -6.56
N ALA A 87 -18.04 -13.31 -7.35
CA ALA A 87 -19.17 -14.12 -6.89
C ALA A 87 -18.75 -15.09 -5.76
N THR A 88 -17.59 -15.75 -5.92
CA THR A 88 -17.03 -16.61 -4.86
C THR A 88 -16.79 -15.85 -3.55
N LEU A 89 -16.28 -14.61 -3.61
CA LEU A 89 -16.10 -13.77 -2.43
C LEU A 89 -17.43 -13.41 -1.76
N ILE A 90 -18.46 -13.09 -2.56
CA ILE A 90 -19.80 -12.80 -2.05
C ILE A 90 -20.39 -14.03 -1.33
N GLU A 91 -20.27 -15.22 -1.91
CA GLU A 91 -20.69 -16.49 -1.29
C GLU A 91 -19.97 -16.75 0.05
N LYS A 92 -18.72 -16.27 0.20
CA LYS A 92 -17.93 -16.35 1.44
C LYS A 92 -18.19 -15.20 2.42
N GLY A 93 -19.22 -14.41 2.16
CA GLY A 93 -19.69 -13.35 3.04
C GLY A 93 -18.97 -12.02 2.93
N TYR A 94 -18.21 -11.79 1.85
CA TYR A 94 -17.63 -10.48 1.57
C TYR A 94 -18.64 -9.58 0.86
N ASN A 95 -18.57 -8.28 1.16
CA ASN A 95 -19.10 -7.27 0.26
C ASN A 95 -18.00 -6.91 -0.74
N VAL A 96 -18.29 -7.01 -2.03
CA VAL A 96 -17.35 -6.67 -3.10
C VAL A 96 -17.77 -5.35 -3.72
N TYR A 97 -16.86 -4.39 -3.74
CA TYR A 97 -17.07 -3.05 -4.28
C TYR A 97 -16.12 -2.77 -5.43
N LEU A 98 -16.65 -2.21 -6.52
CA LEU A 98 -15.90 -1.91 -7.74
C LEU A 98 -15.74 -0.40 -7.96
N ASP A 99 -16.18 0.41 -7.01
CA ASP A 99 -16.11 1.87 -7.07
C ASP A 99 -15.81 2.50 -5.71
N TRP A 100 -15.20 3.68 -5.73
CA TRP A 100 -14.82 4.44 -4.54
C TRP A 100 -16.01 4.83 -3.65
N LYS A 101 -17.11 5.25 -4.27
CA LYS A 101 -18.28 5.74 -3.52
C LYS A 101 -18.84 4.62 -2.64
N SER A 102 -18.89 3.41 -3.16
CA SER A 102 -19.33 2.23 -2.42
C SER A 102 -18.35 1.85 -1.31
N VAL A 103 -17.02 1.86 -1.59
CA VAL A 103 -15.99 1.61 -0.58
C VAL A 103 -16.08 2.62 0.56
N LEU A 104 -16.17 3.92 0.27
CA LEU A 104 -16.20 4.96 1.32
C LEU A 104 -17.48 4.92 2.17
N LYS A 105 -18.60 4.49 1.60
CA LYS A 105 -19.89 4.43 2.28
C LYS A 105 -20.15 3.13 3.04
N THR A 106 -19.33 2.10 2.84
CA THR A 106 -19.59 0.80 3.46
C THR A 106 -19.54 0.86 4.97
N SER A 107 -20.49 0.20 5.60
CA SER A 107 -20.48 -0.14 7.04
C SER A 107 -20.12 -1.60 7.29
N SER A 108 -19.79 -2.37 6.24
CA SER A 108 -19.42 -3.77 6.35
C SER A 108 -18.09 -3.94 7.09
N ASP A 109 -18.04 -4.92 7.97
CA ASP A 109 -16.81 -5.32 8.67
C ASP A 109 -15.92 -6.23 7.83
N LYS A 110 -16.43 -6.74 6.69
CA LYS A 110 -15.72 -7.63 5.79
C LYS A 110 -16.00 -7.26 4.34
N PHE A 111 -15.00 -6.68 3.65
CA PHE A 111 -15.18 -6.25 2.27
C PHE A 111 -13.88 -6.26 1.45
N VAL A 112 -14.07 -6.29 0.14
CA VAL A 112 -12.99 -6.13 -0.85
C VAL A 112 -13.38 -5.01 -1.82
N GLY A 113 -12.54 -3.97 -1.91
CA GLY A 113 -12.63 -2.92 -2.91
C GLY A 113 -11.64 -3.19 -4.05
N ILE A 114 -12.12 -3.52 -5.25
CA ILE A 114 -11.28 -3.75 -6.43
C ILE A 114 -11.58 -2.65 -7.44
N LEU A 115 -10.82 -1.55 -7.41
CA LEU A 115 -11.22 -0.26 -7.94
C LEU A 115 -10.82 -0.02 -9.40
N SER A 116 -10.10 -0.94 -10.04
CA SER A 116 -9.82 -0.88 -11.47
C SER A 116 -9.52 -2.26 -12.06
N MET A 117 -9.58 -2.35 -13.39
CA MET A 117 -9.27 -3.60 -14.12
C MET A 117 -7.79 -3.98 -14.05
N GLY A 118 -6.90 -3.00 -14.06
CA GLY A 118 -5.44 -3.15 -13.93
C GLY A 118 -4.91 -2.27 -12.80
N ASP A 119 -3.69 -1.77 -12.92
CA ASP A 119 -3.07 -0.89 -11.93
C ASP A 119 -3.83 0.43 -11.77
N VAL A 120 -3.87 0.98 -10.58
CA VAL A 120 -4.61 2.22 -10.26
C VAL A 120 -3.94 3.45 -10.86
N HIS A 121 -2.62 3.45 -10.98
CA HIS A 121 -1.83 4.62 -11.38
C HIS A 121 -0.83 4.28 -12.49
N ARG A 122 -1.26 4.32 -13.74
CA ARG A 122 -0.35 4.70 -14.83
C ARG A 122 -0.75 6.07 -15.31
N ARG A 123 -0.01 7.12 -14.94
CA ARG A 123 -0.09 8.42 -15.62
C ARG A 123 0.11 8.15 -17.11
N ASN A 124 -0.94 8.28 -17.89
CA ASN A 124 -0.83 8.28 -19.34
C ASN A 124 0.05 9.47 -19.73
N LYS A 125 1.26 9.20 -20.23
CA LYS A 125 2.18 10.19 -20.80
C LYS A 125 1.65 10.91 -22.06
N SER A 126 0.35 10.98 -22.29
CA SER A 126 -0.25 11.61 -23.47
C SER A 126 -1.04 12.88 -23.15
N SER A 127 -0.53 13.75 -22.30
CA SER A 127 -0.95 15.15 -22.32
C SER A 127 0.26 16.04 -22.05
N ASN A 128 0.95 16.43 -23.13
CA ASN A 128 1.76 17.64 -23.17
C ASN A 128 0.86 18.84 -22.87
N THR A 129 0.66 19.14 -21.61
CA THR A 129 0.27 20.47 -21.17
C THR A 129 1.34 20.93 -20.21
N THR A 130 2.11 21.91 -20.67
CA THR A 130 2.92 22.79 -19.85
C THR A 130 2.03 23.41 -18.78
N ALA A 131 1.89 22.74 -17.66
CA ALA A 131 1.34 23.34 -16.46
C ALA A 131 2.49 24.10 -15.81
N GLY A 132 2.39 25.43 -15.84
CA GLY A 132 3.29 26.31 -15.13
C GLY A 132 3.36 25.91 -13.65
N ALA A 133 4.51 26.13 -13.06
CA ALA A 133 4.73 26.00 -11.63
C ALA A 133 3.64 26.78 -10.88
N ALA A 134 2.62 26.09 -10.40
CA ALA A 134 1.69 26.64 -9.43
C ALA A 134 2.29 26.33 -8.06
N ASP A 135 2.64 27.39 -7.34
CA ASP A 135 2.83 27.37 -5.90
C ASP A 135 1.58 26.75 -5.25
N GLY A 136 1.68 25.48 -4.91
CA GLY A 136 0.61 24.77 -4.26
C GLY A 136 1.19 23.67 -3.41
N ALA A 137 1.46 23.96 -2.14
CA ALA A 137 1.47 22.92 -1.13
C ALA A 137 0.06 22.32 -1.11
N GLU A 138 -0.14 21.24 -1.86
CA GLU A 138 -1.40 20.51 -1.85
C GLU A 138 -1.58 19.93 -0.45
N VAL A 139 -2.53 20.48 0.28
CA VAL A 139 -2.77 20.16 1.69
C VAL A 139 -3.35 18.75 1.76
N CYS A 140 -2.70 17.85 2.48
CA CYS A 140 -3.21 16.51 2.74
C CYS A 140 -4.66 16.54 3.21
N LEU A 141 -5.45 15.52 2.87
CA LEU A 141 -6.86 15.41 3.29
C LEU A 141 -7.01 15.53 4.81
N ALA A 142 -6.08 14.97 5.59
CA ALA A 142 -6.08 15.10 7.06
C ALA A 142 -6.01 16.56 7.53
N ALA A 143 -5.25 17.43 6.84
CA ALA A 143 -5.18 18.85 7.16
C ALA A 143 -6.46 19.59 6.72
N LYS A 144 -7.08 19.20 5.60
CA LYS A 144 -8.37 19.74 5.14
C LYS A 144 -9.50 19.41 6.12
N LEU A 145 -9.57 18.20 6.63
CA LEU A 145 -10.56 17.77 7.64
C LEU A 145 -10.38 18.50 8.97
N ALA A 146 -9.14 18.72 9.41
CA ALA A 146 -8.84 19.50 10.61
C ALA A 146 -9.21 21.00 10.46
N ALA A 147 -9.22 21.53 9.24
CA ALA A 147 -9.60 22.91 8.93
C ALA A 147 -11.12 23.12 8.75
N GLY A 148 -11.95 22.05 8.84
CA GLY A 148 -13.41 22.15 8.77
C GLY A 148 -13.98 22.54 7.40
N SER A 149 -13.23 22.37 6.30
CA SER A 149 -13.71 22.63 4.95
C SER A 149 -14.40 21.37 4.38
N GLU A 150 -15.74 21.32 4.45
CA GLU A 150 -16.54 20.38 3.67
C GLU A 150 -16.58 20.87 2.20
N GLU A 151 -15.65 20.43 1.37
CA GLU A 151 -15.82 20.53 -0.06
C GLU A 151 -16.45 19.25 -0.59
N ASN A 152 -17.54 19.41 -1.36
CA ASN A 152 -18.18 18.38 -2.17
C ASN A 152 -17.15 17.82 -3.17
N ALA A 153 -16.42 16.80 -2.77
CA ALA A 153 -15.52 16.08 -3.67
C ALA A 153 -16.38 15.31 -4.68
N ASP A 154 -16.38 15.78 -5.92
CA ASP A 154 -16.91 15.03 -7.06
C ASP A 154 -16.15 13.71 -7.20
N THR A 155 -16.75 12.64 -6.72
CA THR A 155 -16.15 11.29 -6.62
C THR A 155 -16.14 10.54 -7.95
N THR A 156 -16.51 11.19 -9.07
CA THR A 156 -16.60 10.56 -10.39
C THR A 156 -15.30 10.59 -11.19
N ARG A 157 -14.26 11.31 -10.73
CA ARG A 157 -12.95 11.33 -11.37
C ARG A 157 -11.94 10.51 -10.56
N LEU A 158 -11.63 9.33 -11.05
CA LEU A 158 -10.45 8.52 -10.65
C LEU A 158 -9.12 9.19 -11.07
N SER A 159 -9.11 10.49 -11.32
CA SER A 159 -8.01 11.25 -11.90
C SER A 159 -7.22 12.12 -10.90
N GLU A 160 -7.51 12.01 -9.60
CA GLU A 160 -6.69 12.70 -8.59
C GLU A 160 -5.74 11.69 -7.93
N PRO A 161 -4.49 11.60 -8.39
CA PRO A 161 -3.53 10.59 -7.91
C PRO A 161 -3.11 10.80 -6.45
N THR A 162 -3.26 11.99 -5.91
CA THR A 162 -2.70 12.41 -4.61
C THR A 162 -3.51 12.03 -3.38
N VAL A 163 -4.58 11.24 -3.50
CA VAL A 163 -5.49 10.99 -2.35
C VAL A 163 -5.93 9.52 -2.22
N TYR A 164 -5.46 8.64 -3.13
CA TYR A 164 -5.93 7.24 -3.14
C TYR A 164 -5.53 6.47 -1.89
N LEU A 165 -4.22 6.38 -1.63
CA LEU A 165 -3.68 5.54 -0.56
C LEU A 165 -4.11 6.06 0.82
N GLU A 166 -4.14 7.38 1.00
CA GLU A 166 -4.62 8.04 2.22
C GLU A 166 -6.09 7.69 2.50
N LYS A 167 -6.99 7.83 1.51
CA LYS A 167 -8.42 7.53 1.66
C LYS A 167 -8.67 6.03 1.92
N ALA A 168 -7.96 5.16 1.20
CA ALA A 168 -8.07 3.72 1.37
C ALA A 168 -7.60 3.29 2.77
N THR A 169 -6.49 3.85 3.23
CA THR A 169 -5.95 3.63 4.58
C THR A 169 -6.92 4.10 5.66
N ALA A 170 -7.49 5.31 5.51
CA ALA A 170 -8.51 5.82 6.44
C ALA A 170 -9.68 4.86 6.58
N LYS A 171 -10.20 4.38 5.45
CA LYS A 171 -11.34 3.44 5.44
C LYS A 171 -10.98 2.10 6.05
N ALA A 172 -9.80 1.57 5.77
CA ALA A 172 -9.33 0.33 6.36
C ALA A 172 -9.18 0.46 7.88
N LEU A 173 -8.56 1.53 8.37
CA LEU A 173 -8.44 1.81 9.80
C LEU A 173 -9.81 1.92 10.48
N GLU A 174 -10.75 2.68 9.90
CA GLU A 174 -12.12 2.82 10.42
C GLU A 174 -12.78 1.44 10.64
N VAL A 175 -12.68 0.56 9.65
CA VAL A 175 -13.36 -0.74 9.70
C VAL A 175 -12.63 -1.74 10.59
N LEU A 176 -11.30 -1.78 10.53
CA LEU A 176 -10.51 -2.73 11.31
C LEU A 176 -10.50 -2.42 12.81
N SER A 177 -10.59 -1.15 13.19
CA SER A 177 -10.65 -0.73 14.61
C SER A 177 -12.05 -0.84 15.21
N ARG A 178 -13.10 -0.87 14.39
CA ARG A 178 -14.50 -0.86 14.85
C ARG A 178 -14.83 -2.09 15.68
N ASN A 179 -15.26 -1.91 16.93
CA ASN A 179 -15.67 -2.98 17.86
C ASN A 179 -14.65 -4.12 17.96
N ASN A 180 -13.36 -3.77 17.95
CA ASN A 180 -12.27 -4.73 17.87
C ASN A 180 -11.33 -4.60 19.07
N GLN A 181 -11.49 -5.47 20.07
CA GLN A 181 -10.65 -5.53 21.27
C GLN A 181 -9.34 -6.31 21.04
N GLN A 182 -9.30 -7.17 20.02
CA GLN A 182 -8.11 -7.99 19.71
C GLN A 182 -7.08 -7.24 18.86
N GLY A 183 -7.44 -6.06 18.37
CA GLY A 183 -6.61 -5.28 17.48
C GLY A 183 -6.57 -5.84 16.07
N PHE A 184 -5.70 -5.29 15.24
CA PHE A 184 -5.61 -5.65 13.82
C PHE A 184 -4.16 -5.67 13.34
N PHE A 185 -3.96 -6.31 12.19
CA PHE A 185 -2.77 -6.20 11.36
C PHE A 185 -3.17 -5.60 10.01
N LEU A 186 -2.54 -4.49 9.63
CA LEU A 186 -2.80 -3.79 8.37
C LEU A 186 -1.51 -3.63 7.59
N MET A 187 -1.45 -4.19 6.39
CA MET A 187 -0.38 -3.96 5.42
C MET A 187 -0.82 -2.86 4.45
N ILE A 188 0.03 -1.85 4.28
CA ILE A 188 -0.19 -0.73 3.38
C ILE A 188 1.03 -0.61 2.46
N GLU A 189 0.82 -0.47 1.16
CA GLU A 189 1.91 -0.36 0.20
C GLU A 189 1.69 0.76 -0.81
N SER A 190 2.68 1.65 -0.92
CA SER A 190 2.84 2.56 -2.04
C SER A 190 3.78 1.91 -3.06
N ALA A 191 3.24 1.00 -3.86
CA ALA A 191 3.97 0.13 -4.77
C ALA A 191 4.56 0.86 -5.97
N ILE A 192 3.96 1.99 -6.38
CA ILE A 192 4.30 2.66 -7.63
C ILE A 192 5.61 3.45 -7.55
N ILE A 193 6.10 3.71 -6.34
CA ILE A 193 7.46 4.27 -6.12
C ILE A 193 8.50 3.41 -6.84
N ASP A 194 8.44 2.09 -6.69
CA ASP A 194 9.32 1.13 -7.38
C ASP A 194 9.21 1.26 -8.91
N GLY A 195 8.00 1.36 -9.43
CA GLY A 195 7.75 1.53 -10.86
C GLY A 195 8.39 2.79 -11.45
N TYR A 196 8.38 3.90 -10.72
CA TYR A 196 9.08 5.12 -11.11
C TYR A 196 10.60 4.96 -11.03
N GLY A 197 11.12 4.24 -10.02
CA GLY A 197 12.52 3.84 -9.93
C GLY A 197 12.98 3.05 -11.15
N HIS A 198 12.26 2.04 -11.56
CA HIS A 198 12.51 1.24 -12.76
C HIS A 198 12.51 2.06 -14.06
N ASN A 199 11.72 3.13 -14.11
CA ASN A 199 11.63 4.02 -15.27
C ASN A 199 12.61 5.19 -15.21
N ASN A 200 13.34 5.37 -14.10
CA ASN A 200 14.20 6.53 -13.83
C ASN A 200 13.41 7.85 -13.95
N ASP A 201 12.16 7.84 -13.45
CA ASP A 201 11.25 8.97 -13.49
C ASP A 201 11.29 9.71 -12.15
N SER A 202 12.12 10.76 -12.10
CA SER A 202 12.31 11.59 -10.90
C SER A 202 11.02 12.26 -10.43
N ASP A 203 10.28 12.85 -11.36
CA ASP A 203 9.09 13.63 -11.00
C ASP A 203 7.97 12.73 -10.50
N GLY A 204 7.76 11.59 -11.18
CA GLY A 204 6.78 10.60 -10.75
C GLY A 204 7.09 10.02 -9.37
N MET A 205 8.37 9.70 -9.10
CA MET A 205 8.79 9.19 -7.80
C MET A 205 8.59 10.23 -6.68
N ILE A 206 8.92 11.50 -6.92
CA ILE A 206 8.75 12.57 -5.94
C ILE A 206 7.26 12.76 -5.62
N GLU A 207 6.40 12.79 -6.61
CA GLU A 207 4.94 12.95 -6.39
C GLU A 207 4.36 11.75 -5.62
N GLU A 208 4.77 10.52 -5.95
CA GLU A 208 4.32 9.32 -5.24
C GLU A 208 4.81 9.31 -3.79
N MET A 209 6.05 9.75 -3.53
CA MET A 209 6.57 9.92 -2.17
C MET A 209 5.80 10.96 -1.38
N LYS A 210 5.29 12.02 -2.01
CA LYS A 210 4.44 13.02 -1.34
C LYS A 210 3.08 12.43 -0.94
N GLU A 211 2.47 11.61 -1.82
CA GLU A 211 1.24 10.89 -1.49
C GLU A 211 1.45 9.95 -0.31
N PHE A 212 2.56 9.21 -0.34
CA PHE A 212 2.92 8.32 0.76
C PHE A 212 3.16 9.09 2.07
N ASP A 213 3.84 10.24 2.02
CA ASP A 213 4.02 11.12 3.20
C ASP A 213 2.69 11.60 3.79
N CYS A 214 1.69 11.92 2.96
CA CYS A 214 0.33 12.24 3.44
C CYS A 214 -0.32 11.05 4.16
N THR A 215 -0.18 9.85 3.60
CA THR A 215 -0.65 8.62 4.25
C THR A 215 0.07 8.38 5.59
N LEU A 216 1.38 8.61 5.65
CA LEU A 216 2.16 8.49 6.89
C LEU A 216 1.74 9.50 7.95
N LYS A 217 1.46 10.75 7.59
CA LYS A 217 0.92 11.77 8.52
C LYS A 217 -0.37 11.31 9.17
N GLN A 218 -1.28 10.72 8.38
CA GLN A 218 -2.52 10.16 8.88
C GLN A 218 -2.27 8.98 9.84
N LEU A 219 -1.35 8.08 9.49
CA LEU A 219 -0.99 6.93 10.33
C LEU A 219 -0.37 7.38 11.66
N VAL A 220 0.54 8.36 11.66
CA VAL A 220 1.11 8.94 12.88
C VAL A 220 0.01 9.58 13.73
N ALA A 221 -0.93 10.31 13.12
CA ALA A 221 -2.07 10.87 13.84
C ALA A 221 -2.96 9.79 14.47
N TYR A 222 -3.16 8.66 13.76
CA TYR A 222 -3.88 7.51 14.30
C TYR A 222 -3.14 6.91 15.53
N VAL A 223 -1.83 6.67 15.43
CA VAL A 223 -1.01 6.14 16.54
C VAL A 223 -1.05 7.05 17.76
N ASN A 224 -1.02 8.38 17.55
CA ASN A 224 -1.13 9.35 18.65
C ASN A 224 -2.46 9.24 19.42
N GLN A 225 -3.54 8.84 18.75
CA GLN A 225 -4.85 8.60 19.36
C GLN A 225 -5.01 7.17 19.91
N HIS A 226 -4.16 6.24 19.45
CA HIS A 226 -4.17 4.81 19.78
C HIS A 226 -2.74 4.38 20.16
N PRO A 227 -2.25 4.75 21.36
CA PRO A 227 -0.84 4.57 21.75
C PRO A 227 -0.40 3.10 21.87
N GLU A 228 -1.34 2.17 21.89
CA GLU A 228 -1.11 0.72 21.81
C GLU A 228 -0.73 0.26 20.40
N THR A 229 -0.82 1.13 19.38
CA THR A 229 -0.52 0.79 17.99
C THR A 229 0.96 0.92 17.70
N LEU A 230 1.52 -0.04 17.00
CA LEU A 230 2.85 0.02 16.39
C LEU A 230 2.73 0.32 14.90
N LEU A 231 3.39 1.37 14.44
CA LEU A 231 3.62 1.69 13.03
C LEU A 231 5.05 1.35 12.65
N VAL A 232 5.25 0.52 11.63
CA VAL A 232 6.57 0.23 11.03
C VAL A 232 6.54 0.62 9.57
N VAL A 233 7.52 1.40 9.13
CA VAL A 233 7.66 1.88 7.75
C VAL A 233 9.02 1.46 7.23
N THR A 234 9.05 0.76 6.10
CA THR A 234 10.29 0.31 5.45
C THR A 234 10.04 0.07 3.96
N ALA A 235 11.08 -0.28 3.23
CA ALA A 235 10.98 -0.82 1.88
C ALA A 235 11.53 -2.26 1.86
N ASP A 236 11.14 -3.03 0.86
CA ASP A 236 11.67 -4.38 0.60
C ASP A 236 13.05 -4.33 -0.09
N HIS A 237 13.30 -3.31 -0.91
CA HIS A 237 14.57 -3.01 -1.58
C HIS A 237 14.64 -1.56 -2.06
N GLU A 238 15.79 -1.16 -2.54
CA GLU A 238 16.01 0.06 -3.30
C GLU A 238 15.86 -0.24 -4.80
N THR A 239 15.36 0.74 -5.59
CA THR A 239 15.16 0.64 -7.02
C THR A 239 15.71 1.87 -7.75
N GLY A 240 16.43 1.64 -8.85
CA GLY A 240 16.98 2.69 -9.71
C GLY A 240 18.40 3.12 -9.35
N GLY A 241 18.96 2.69 -8.24
CA GLY A 241 20.22 3.22 -7.71
C GLY A 241 20.09 4.73 -7.50
N THR A 242 19.00 5.11 -6.80
CA THR A 242 18.51 6.49 -6.69
C THR A 242 19.36 7.32 -5.75
N GLY A 243 19.80 8.49 -6.22
CA GLY A 243 20.49 9.49 -5.43
C GLY A 243 19.82 10.85 -5.53
N VAL A 244 19.81 11.59 -4.41
CA VAL A 244 19.34 12.98 -4.39
C VAL A 244 20.48 13.86 -4.92
N THR A 245 20.20 14.67 -5.94
CA THR A 245 21.17 15.59 -6.53
C THR A 245 20.65 17.02 -6.53
N TYR A 246 21.60 17.96 -6.48
CA TYR A 246 21.33 19.37 -6.70
C TYR A 246 22.42 19.94 -7.64
N ASN A 247 22.02 20.87 -8.51
CA ASN A 247 22.93 21.44 -9.50
C ASN A 247 23.56 22.76 -9.07
N SER A 248 22.96 23.47 -8.11
CA SER A 248 23.50 24.73 -7.56
C SER A 248 22.96 24.95 -6.14
N PHE A 249 23.77 25.60 -5.32
CA PHE A 249 23.39 26.06 -4.00
C PHE A 249 23.35 27.58 -4.02
N GLU A 250 22.15 28.16 -4.04
CA GLU A 250 21.92 29.58 -3.84
C GLU A 250 21.12 29.79 -2.56
N VAL A 251 21.68 30.55 -1.63
CA VAL A 251 21.00 30.89 -0.37
C VAL A 251 19.75 31.71 -0.67
N GLY A 252 18.59 31.22 -0.25
CA GLY A 252 17.31 31.90 -0.45
C GLY A 252 16.59 31.57 -1.75
N ASN A 253 17.17 30.74 -2.61
CA ASN A 253 16.53 30.26 -3.84
C ASN A 253 16.61 28.72 -3.90
N PRO A 254 15.63 27.98 -3.33
CA PRO A 254 15.69 26.53 -3.28
C PRO A 254 15.62 25.95 -4.70
N THR A 255 16.68 25.23 -5.08
CA THR A 255 16.68 24.46 -6.31
C THR A 255 15.65 23.34 -6.21
N PRO A 256 14.81 23.09 -7.24
CA PRO A 256 13.89 21.98 -7.24
C PRO A 256 14.63 20.65 -6.98
N LEU A 257 14.06 19.82 -6.12
CA LEU A 257 14.58 18.48 -5.84
C LEU A 257 14.66 17.67 -7.15
N LYS A 258 15.81 17.07 -7.40
CA LYS A 258 16.01 16.15 -8.52
C LYS A 258 16.65 14.86 -8.04
N LEU A 259 16.25 13.76 -8.70
CA LEU A 259 16.84 12.45 -8.48
C LEU A 259 17.71 12.08 -9.66
N SER A 260 18.82 11.42 -9.38
CA SER A 260 19.67 10.74 -10.37
C SER A 260 19.52 9.24 -10.17
N PHE A 261 19.70 8.51 -11.24
CA PHE A 261 19.55 7.05 -11.27
C PHE A 261 20.78 6.43 -11.90
N SER A 262 21.27 5.33 -11.34
CA SER A 262 22.43 4.59 -11.88
C SER A 262 22.05 3.30 -12.59
N THR A 263 20.82 2.82 -12.40
CA THR A 263 20.31 1.59 -13.00
C THR A 263 18.79 1.70 -13.22
N LYS A 264 18.19 0.67 -13.83
CA LYS A 264 16.73 0.45 -13.89
C LYS A 264 16.32 -0.78 -13.08
N GLY A 265 17.24 -1.40 -12.38
CA GLY A 265 17.01 -2.57 -11.54
C GLY A 265 17.03 -2.21 -10.06
N HIS A 266 16.85 -3.23 -9.24
CA HIS A 266 17.04 -3.13 -7.80
C HIS A 266 18.53 -3.08 -7.46
N THR A 267 18.86 -2.47 -6.33
CA THR A 267 20.22 -2.49 -5.78
C THR A 267 20.24 -3.15 -4.40
N GLY A 268 21.44 -3.51 -3.94
CA GLY A 268 21.66 -4.05 -2.61
C GLY A 268 21.89 -2.98 -1.53
N THR A 269 21.56 -1.73 -1.82
CA THR A 269 21.65 -0.63 -0.85
C THR A 269 20.71 -0.89 0.32
N VAL A 270 21.18 -0.59 1.53
CA VAL A 270 20.31 -0.66 2.73
C VAL A 270 19.15 0.30 2.61
N VAL A 271 17.97 -0.15 3.02
CA VAL A 271 16.77 0.67 3.07
C VAL A 271 16.49 1.12 4.50
N PRO A 272 15.92 2.31 4.72
CA PRO A 272 15.59 2.78 6.05
C PRO A 272 14.44 1.97 6.67
N ILE A 273 14.45 1.88 8.00
CA ILE A 273 13.32 1.44 8.78
C ILE A 273 12.97 2.53 9.78
N PHE A 274 11.70 2.88 9.86
CA PHE A 274 11.16 3.78 10.86
C PHE A 274 10.09 3.04 11.66
N ALA A 275 10.06 3.27 12.97
CA ALA A 275 9.02 2.73 13.83
C ALA A 275 8.49 3.81 14.76
N TYR A 276 7.19 3.78 15.04
CA TYR A 276 6.53 4.74 15.90
C TYR A 276 5.40 4.08 16.71
N GLY A 277 5.23 4.49 17.97
CA GLY A 277 4.22 3.93 18.86
C GLY A 277 4.74 2.77 19.71
N ALA A 278 3.86 1.85 20.06
CA ALA A 278 4.14 0.76 20.99
C ALA A 278 5.28 -0.15 20.52
N GLY A 279 6.34 -0.29 21.31
CA GLY A 279 7.48 -1.18 21.02
C GLY A 279 8.40 -0.69 19.89
N ALA A 280 8.29 0.57 19.47
CA ALA A 280 9.10 1.14 18.38
C ALA A 280 10.60 1.04 18.61
N GLU A 281 11.05 1.08 19.85
CA GLU A 281 12.46 0.94 20.26
C GLU A 281 13.11 -0.38 19.82
N ALA A 282 12.30 -1.43 19.61
CA ALA A 282 12.80 -2.72 19.14
C ALA A 282 13.39 -2.68 17.72
N PHE A 283 13.09 -1.62 16.97
CA PHE A 283 13.51 -1.46 15.56
C PHE A 283 14.72 -0.54 15.38
N ALA A 284 15.34 -0.09 16.47
CA ALA A 284 16.53 0.75 16.38
C ALA A 284 17.75 -0.03 15.87
N GLY A 285 18.60 0.64 15.08
CA GLY A 285 19.85 0.09 14.56
C GLY A 285 19.73 -0.60 13.20
N ILE A 286 20.71 -1.45 12.87
CA ILE A 286 20.74 -2.21 11.62
C ILE A 286 20.15 -3.58 11.88
N ILE A 287 19.10 -3.93 11.14
CA ILE A 287 18.34 -5.18 11.30
C ILE A 287 18.42 -5.99 10.01
N LYS A 288 18.55 -7.31 10.13
CA LYS A 288 18.36 -8.19 8.97
C LYS A 288 16.89 -8.22 8.57
N ASN A 289 16.58 -8.20 7.26
CA ASN A 289 15.21 -8.29 6.78
C ASN A 289 14.46 -9.52 7.30
N THR A 290 15.15 -10.63 7.56
CA THR A 290 14.57 -11.85 8.14
C THR A 290 14.23 -11.75 9.63
N ASP A 291 14.75 -10.74 10.34
CA ASP A 291 14.47 -10.53 11.77
C ASP A 291 13.31 -9.55 11.98
N LEU A 292 13.01 -8.71 10.98
CA LEU A 292 11.90 -7.77 11.02
C LEU A 292 10.55 -8.45 11.32
N PRO A 293 10.11 -9.49 10.58
CA PRO A 293 8.84 -10.15 10.87
C PRO A 293 8.81 -10.83 12.25
N LYS A 294 9.94 -11.33 12.77
CA LYS A 294 10.00 -11.92 14.11
C LYS A 294 9.74 -10.88 15.20
N LYS A 295 10.35 -9.69 15.07
CA LYS A 295 10.13 -8.57 15.99
C LYS A 295 8.67 -8.10 15.97
N ILE A 296 8.07 -7.97 14.80
CA ILE A 296 6.65 -7.61 14.66
C ILE A 296 5.77 -8.70 15.31
N GLU A 297 6.04 -9.98 15.07
CA GLU A 297 5.28 -11.08 15.66
C GLU A 297 5.35 -11.09 17.19
N GLU A 298 6.53 -10.81 17.76
CA GLU A 298 6.70 -10.72 19.22
C GLU A 298 5.86 -9.61 19.84
N LEU A 299 5.77 -8.46 19.16
CA LEU A 299 4.99 -7.31 19.63
C LEU A 299 3.49 -7.40 19.33
N MET A 300 3.06 -8.33 18.48
CA MET A 300 1.64 -8.60 18.24
C MET A 300 0.98 -9.46 19.34
N LYS A 301 1.78 -10.15 20.16
CA LYS A 301 1.29 -11.01 21.26
C LYS A 301 0.79 -10.17 22.43
#